data_c53c786f68446d7c5208900614fd85e7
#
_entry.id   c53c786f68446d7c5208900614fd85e7
#
_cell.length_a   1.000
_cell.length_b   1.000
_cell.length_c   1.000
_cell.angle_alpha   90.00
_cell.angle_beta   90.00
_cell.angle_gamma   90.00
#
_symmetry.space_group_name_H-M   'P 1'
#
loop_
_entity.id
_entity.type
_entity.pdbx_description
1 polymer ?
#
loop_
_entity_poly.entity_id
_entity_poly.type
_entity_poly.pdbx_seq_one_letter_code
_entity_poly.pdbx_strand_id
1 'polypeptide(L)'
;MRRMDLPIDLPVTPMLAKAAPRVPDGDAVDGGYLYEPKWDGFRCVVLKDGDEVELASRGKKPLTRYFPEVVDACRRLLPDRCAIDGEIVVRAGSPGAEHLSWEALSQRIHPAASRIEKLSSQTPAEVVAFDLLVDADGSDVMDLAFADRRARLETLFARVADGPIHLTRVTDDPAVAQDWFTRFEGAGLDGVIAKPAAAPYAPGRRTMLKVKHKRTADAVVVGYRVHTSGSGVGSLLLGLHTGDGDDARLVNVGGIAAFTAKRRLELVDELAPLVVRDDDGNPARAETERSRFSSNKDIGFVPLRPERVVEVAFDQLEGDRFRHAVQLVRWRPDKDPADCTLDQVDRATAYDLAEVLADE
;
A
#
# COMPACT_ATOMS: atom_id res chain seq x y z
N MET A 1 -7.12 31.34 5.16
CA MET A 1 -6.79 30.26 6.12
C MET A 1 -5.88 30.87 7.17
N ARG A 2 -6.23 30.74 8.43
CA ARG A 2 -5.34 31.05 9.55
C ARG A 2 -4.17 30.05 9.48
N ARG A 3 -2.95 30.49 9.66
CA ARG A 3 -1.80 29.57 9.72
C ARG A 3 -1.90 28.82 11.05
N MET A 4 -1.89 27.48 11.04
CA MET A 4 -1.83 26.69 12.26
C MET A 4 -0.62 27.10 13.10
N ASP A 5 -0.82 27.28 14.38
CA ASP A 5 0.22 27.65 15.35
C ASP A 5 0.68 26.41 16.13
N LEU A 6 1.26 25.45 15.39
CA LEU A 6 1.90 24.26 15.97
C LEU A 6 3.42 24.46 16.08
N PRO A 7 4.07 23.94 17.13
CA PRO A 7 5.50 24.16 17.42
C PRO A 7 6.42 23.34 16.52
N ILE A 8 5.99 22.89 15.36
CA ILE A 8 6.74 22.08 14.41
C ILE A 8 6.75 22.70 13.01
N ASP A 9 7.77 22.40 12.22
CA ASP A 9 7.86 22.88 10.85
C ASP A 9 6.82 22.20 9.95
N LEU A 10 5.99 23.01 9.29
CA LEU A 10 4.96 22.55 8.35
C LEU A 10 5.38 22.85 6.89
N PRO A 11 5.12 21.94 5.96
CA PRO A 11 4.51 20.64 6.10
C PRO A 11 5.51 19.58 6.60
N VAL A 12 5.10 18.75 7.54
CA VAL A 12 5.91 17.65 8.06
C VAL A 12 6.18 16.61 6.97
N THR A 13 7.42 16.15 6.92
CA THR A 13 7.80 14.98 6.10
C THR A 13 7.83 13.75 7.00
N PRO A 14 6.93 12.76 6.84
CA PRO A 14 6.92 11.59 7.71
C PRO A 14 8.22 10.80 7.68
N MET A 15 8.52 10.10 8.80
CA MET A 15 9.59 9.11 8.85
C MET A 15 9.34 7.98 7.86
N LEU A 16 10.42 7.38 7.35
CA LEU A 16 10.40 6.32 6.37
C LEU A 16 11.01 5.04 6.94
N ALA A 17 10.70 3.90 6.29
CA ALA A 17 11.25 2.60 6.64
C ALA A 17 12.18 2.05 5.56
N LYS A 18 13.22 1.28 5.97
CA LYS A 18 14.00 0.38 5.11
C LYS A 18 13.32 -0.98 5.06
N ALA A 19 13.43 -1.68 3.93
CA ALA A 19 12.99 -3.07 3.86
C ALA A 19 13.93 -3.98 4.66
N ALA A 20 13.34 -4.90 5.43
CA ALA A 20 14.04 -5.99 6.11
C ALA A 20 13.45 -7.34 5.64
N PRO A 21 14.26 -8.39 5.57
CA PRO A 21 13.82 -9.69 5.06
C PRO A 21 12.96 -10.48 6.07
N ARG A 22 13.07 -10.17 7.35
CA ARG A 22 12.35 -10.81 8.47
C ARG A 22 12.15 -9.82 9.61
N VAL A 23 11.27 -10.15 10.54
CA VAL A 23 11.12 -9.42 11.81
C VAL A 23 12.48 -9.44 12.53
N PRO A 24 13.06 -8.28 12.88
CA PRO A 24 14.33 -8.23 13.57
C PRO A 24 14.18 -8.73 15.01
N ASP A 25 15.27 -9.27 15.57
CA ASP A 25 15.32 -9.64 16.97
C ASP A 25 15.29 -8.37 17.86
N GLY A 26 14.71 -8.48 19.05
CA GLY A 26 14.50 -7.33 19.95
C GLY A 26 15.78 -6.62 20.34
N ASP A 27 16.89 -7.34 20.50
CA ASP A 27 18.20 -6.86 20.92
C ASP A 27 19.11 -6.40 19.74
N ALA A 28 18.61 -6.39 18.51
CA ALA A 28 19.39 -5.99 17.33
C ALA A 28 19.71 -4.48 17.28
N VAL A 29 19.20 -3.68 18.20
CA VAL A 29 19.47 -2.25 18.35
C VAL A 29 19.42 -1.84 19.82
N ASP A 30 20.21 -0.84 20.20
CA ASP A 30 20.21 -0.31 21.56
C ASP A 30 18.81 0.19 21.95
N GLY A 31 18.33 -0.23 23.13
CA GLY A 31 17.00 0.07 23.62
C GLY A 31 15.89 -0.79 23.03
N GLY A 32 16.22 -1.71 22.12
CA GLY A 32 15.27 -2.63 21.51
C GLY A 32 14.38 -2.03 20.42
N TYR A 33 13.51 -2.88 19.89
CA TYR A 33 12.47 -2.47 18.95
C TYR A 33 11.09 -2.50 19.62
N LEU A 34 10.24 -1.58 19.19
CA LEU A 34 8.79 -1.70 19.30
C LEU A 34 8.22 -2.03 17.91
N TYR A 35 7.35 -3.03 17.87
CA TYR A 35 6.78 -3.55 16.64
C TYR A 35 5.31 -3.14 16.54
N GLU A 36 4.90 -2.81 15.33
CA GLU A 36 3.51 -2.43 15.01
C GLU A 36 3.04 -3.16 13.76
N PRO A 37 1.74 -3.48 13.63
CA PRO A 37 1.17 -3.91 12.37
C PRO A 37 1.42 -2.86 11.29
N LYS A 38 1.76 -3.30 10.09
CA LYS A 38 1.94 -2.40 8.97
C LYS A 38 0.61 -2.19 8.25
N TRP A 39 -0.01 -1.07 8.57
CA TRP A 39 -1.24 -0.62 7.92
C TRP A 39 -1.02 -0.34 6.43
N ASP A 40 -2.06 -0.62 5.63
CA ASP A 40 -2.05 -0.42 4.20
C ASP A 40 -3.13 0.58 3.78
N GLY A 41 -2.71 1.83 3.65
CA GLY A 41 -3.59 2.95 3.38
C GLY A 41 -2.86 4.16 2.81
N PHE A 42 -3.37 5.35 3.12
CA PHE A 42 -2.69 6.61 2.83
C PHE A 42 -2.06 7.18 4.08
N ARG A 43 -0.72 7.19 4.11
CA ARG A 43 0.01 7.88 5.18
C ARG A 43 -0.48 9.30 5.35
N CYS A 44 -0.85 9.63 6.58
CA CYS A 44 -1.44 10.91 6.92
C CYS A 44 -0.84 11.46 8.22
N VAL A 45 -0.35 12.69 8.18
CA VAL A 45 -0.13 13.46 9.40
C VAL A 45 -1.38 14.28 9.65
N VAL A 46 -2.07 13.99 10.73
CA VAL A 46 -3.21 14.76 11.23
C VAL A 46 -2.68 15.93 12.04
N LEU A 47 -3.00 17.14 11.63
CA LEU A 47 -2.65 18.37 12.31
C LEU A 47 -3.94 19.02 12.84
N LYS A 48 -3.99 19.34 14.13
CA LYS A 48 -5.14 20.03 14.74
C LYS A 48 -4.68 21.21 15.57
N ASP A 49 -5.34 22.37 15.36
CA ASP A 49 -5.16 23.61 16.13
C ASP A 49 -6.53 24.29 16.30
N GLY A 50 -7.17 24.06 17.44
CA GLY A 50 -8.57 24.42 17.68
C GLY A 50 -9.51 23.67 16.74
N ASP A 51 -10.35 24.39 16.03
CA ASP A 51 -11.28 23.84 15.04
C ASP A 51 -10.64 23.55 13.67
N GLU A 52 -9.41 24.03 13.46
CA GLU A 52 -8.70 23.77 12.21
C GLU A 52 -8.07 22.38 12.22
N VAL A 53 -8.38 21.58 11.20
CA VAL A 53 -7.82 20.25 10.98
C VAL A 53 -7.26 20.17 9.57
N GLU A 54 -6.01 19.75 9.45
CA GLU A 54 -5.36 19.45 8.17
C GLU A 54 -4.89 18.00 8.14
N LEU A 55 -5.14 17.33 7.02
CA LEU A 55 -4.68 16.00 6.73
C LEU A 55 -3.59 16.09 5.66
N ALA A 56 -2.33 15.90 6.07
CA ALA A 56 -1.16 16.01 5.19
C ALA A 56 -0.68 14.64 4.74
N SER A 57 -0.53 14.43 3.42
CA SER A 57 0.00 13.18 2.89
C SER A 57 1.52 13.10 3.01
N ARG A 58 2.08 11.87 2.84
CA ARG A 58 3.52 11.65 2.73
C ARG A 58 4.20 12.54 1.66
N GLY A 59 3.50 12.83 0.58
CA GLY A 59 3.99 13.70 -0.51
C GLY A 59 3.69 15.17 -0.30
N LYS A 60 3.32 15.60 0.91
CA LYS A 60 2.96 16.97 1.28
C LYS A 60 1.76 17.54 0.50
N LYS A 61 0.96 16.70 -0.14
CA LYS A 61 -0.29 17.09 -0.78
C LYS A 61 -1.42 17.03 0.25
N PRO A 62 -2.32 18.02 0.30
CA PRO A 62 -3.42 18.00 1.24
C PRO A 62 -4.39 16.86 0.92
N LEU A 63 -4.75 16.07 1.95
CA LEU A 63 -5.79 15.05 1.89
C LEU A 63 -7.14 15.56 2.43
N THR A 64 -7.14 16.66 3.15
CA THR A 64 -8.27 17.24 3.91
C THR A 64 -9.58 17.25 3.12
N ARG A 65 -9.55 17.70 1.86
CA ARG A 65 -10.76 17.75 1.03
C ARG A 65 -11.36 16.40 0.68
N TYR A 66 -10.58 15.34 0.71
CA TYR A 66 -11.01 14.01 0.27
C TYR A 66 -11.63 13.17 1.37
N PHE A 67 -11.44 13.58 2.63
CA PHE A 67 -11.85 12.84 3.82
C PHE A 67 -12.58 13.75 4.82
N PRO A 68 -13.72 14.38 4.43
CA PRO A 68 -14.44 15.29 5.31
C PRO A 68 -14.91 14.63 6.62
N GLU A 69 -15.30 13.36 6.57
CA GLU A 69 -15.70 12.57 7.75
C GLU A 69 -14.55 12.36 8.75
N VAL A 70 -13.33 12.18 8.24
CA VAL A 70 -12.13 12.08 9.09
C VAL A 70 -11.81 13.42 9.73
N VAL A 71 -11.92 14.53 8.97
CA VAL A 71 -11.75 15.89 9.49
C VAL A 71 -12.73 16.15 10.62
N ASP A 72 -14.00 15.80 10.44
CA ASP A 72 -15.04 15.99 11.45
C ASP A 72 -14.83 15.09 12.68
N ALA A 73 -14.35 13.88 12.49
CA ALA A 73 -13.97 12.99 13.60
C ALA A 73 -12.78 13.56 14.38
N CYS A 74 -11.70 13.98 13.70
CA CYS A 74 -10.56 14.61 14.34
C CYS A 74 -10.95 15.87 15.14
N ARG A 75 -11.83 16.70 14.58
CA ARG A 75 -12.32 17.91 15.25
C ARG A 75 -13.05 17.60 16.55
N ARG A 76 -13.86 16.54 16.57
CA ARG A 76 -14.67 16.15 17.73
C ARG A 76 -13.93 15.33 18.77
N LEU A 77 -13.02 14.45 18.34
CA LEU A 77 -12.46 13.40 19.21
C LEU A 77 -11.05 13.72 19.70
N LEU A 78 -10.24 14.43 18.91
CA LEU A 78 -8.87 14.73 19.31
C LEU A 78 -8.81 16.03 20.18
N PRO A 79 -7.77 16.17 21.05
CA PRO A 79 -7.56 17.37 21.83
C PRO A 79 -7.38 18.61 20.92
N ASP A 80 -7.59 19.81 21.48
CA ASP A 80 -7.59 21.08 20.74
C ASP A 80 -6.28 21.34 19.98
N ARG A 81 -5.16 20.81 20.49
CA ARG A 81 -3.85 20.93 19.83
C ARG A 81 -3.18 19.57 19.82
N CYS A 82 -2.86 19.05 18.65
CA CYS A 82 -2.03 17.86 18.48
C CYS A 82 -1.55 17.71 17.04
N ALA A 83 -0.47 16.94 16.87
CA ALA A 83 -0.03 16.43 15.58
C ALA A 83 0.27 14.93 15.70
N ILE A 84 -0.41 14.13 14.89
CA ILE A 84 -0.38 12.67 14.96
C ILE A 84 0.00 12.11 13.59
N ASP A 85 0.96 11.20 13.55
CA ASP A 85 1.31 10.45 12.35
C ASP A 85 0.53 9.14 12.31
N GLY A 86 -0.15 8.87 11.22
CA GLY A 86 -1.06 7.73 11.09
C GLY A 86 -1.26 7.28 9.64
N GLU A 87 -2.20 6.37 9.47
CA GLU A 87 -2.63 5.86 8.16
C GLU A 87 -4.14 6.04 8.03
N ILE A 88 -4.59 6.62 6.91
CA ILE A 88 -6.01 6.63 6.55
C ILE A 88 -6.32 5.31 5.86
N VAL A 89 -7.33 4.63 6.33
CA VAL A 89 -7.77 3.32 5.84
C VAL A 89 -9.26 3.34 5.52
N VAL A 90 -9.72 2.37 4.74
CA VAL A 90 -11.14 2.09 4.53
C VAL A 90 -11.40 0.63 4.84
N ARG A 91 -12.36 0.38 5.69
CA ARG A 91 -12.85 -0.93 6.08
C ARG A 91 -13.89 -1.42 5.08
N ALA A 92 -13.83 -2.70 4.73
CA ALA A 92 -14.83 -3.40 3.92
C ALA A 92 -15.08 -4.79 4.50
N GLY A 93 -16.12 -5.46 4.01
CA GLY A 93 -16.54 -6.78 4.49
C GLY A 93 -17.75 -6.68 5.41
N SER A 94 -18.17 -7.84 5.91
CA SER A 94 -19.26 -7.96 6.90
C SER A 94 -18.66 -8.07 8.31
N PRO A 95 -19.41 -7.74 9.36
CA PRO A 95 -18.98 -7.99 10.74
C PRO A 95 -18.52 -9.44 10.93
N GLY A 96 -17.33 -9.62 11.50
CA GLY A 96 -16.68 -10.93 11.66
C GLY A 96 -15.81 -11.37 10.46
N ALA A 97 -15.78 -10.58 9.37
CA ALA A 97 -14.94 -10.80 8.19
C ALA A 97 -14.51 -9.46 7.55
N GLU A 98 -14.24 -8.49 8.39
CA GLU A 98 -13.82 -7.16 7.96
C GLU A 98 -12.34 -7.16 7.54
N HIS A 99 -12.02 -6.34 6.55
CA HIS A 99 -10.66 -6.21 6.04
C HIS A 99 -10.40 -4.81 5.48
N LEU A 100 -9.14 -4.42 5.34
CA LEU A 100 -8.76 -3.18 4.66
C LEU A 100 -9.03 -3.29 3.16
N SER A 101 -9.70 -2.28 2.59
CA SER A 101 -9.96 -2.19 1.15
C SER A 101 -9.21 -1.04 0.52
N TRP A 102 -8.11 -1.36 -0.12
CA TRP A 102 -7.38 -0.38 -0.92
C TRP A 102 -8.21 0.11 -2.13
N GLU A 103 -9.00 -0.75 -2.73
CA GLU A 103 -9.85 -0.38 -3.85
C GLU A 103 -10.83 0.73 -3.44
N ALA A 104 -11.55 0.55 -2.33
CA ALA A 104 -12.47 1.54 -1.80
C ALA A 104 -11.73 2.83 -1.41
N LEU A 105 -10.58 2.72 -0.74
CA LEU A 105 -9.75 3.85 -0.35
C LEU A 105 -9.25 4.65 -1.56
N SER A 106 -8.74 3.98 -2.59
CA SER A 106 -8.19 4.64 -3.77
C SER A 106 -9.24 5.45 -4.54
N GLN A 107 -10.52 5.03 -4.49
CA GLN A 107 -11.64 5.74 -5.10
C GLN A 107 -11.97 7.07 -4.40
N ARG A 108 -11.52 7.27 -3.14
CA ARG A 108 -11.76 8.49 -2.37
C ARG A 108 -11.04 9.71 -2.96
N ILE A 109 -9.94 9.53 -3.67
CA ILE A 109 -9.21 10.62 -4.33
C ILE A 109 -9.89 10.97 -5.65
N HIS A 110 -10.85 11.91 -5.59
CA HIS A 110 -11.65 12.27 -6.76
C HIS A 110 -11.75 13.79 -6.95
N PRO A 111 -11.76 14.32 -8.20
CA PRO A 111 -11.84 15.77 -8.45
C PRO A 111 -13.20 16.39 -8.09
N ALA A 112 -14.31 15.66 -8.27
CA ALA A 112 -15.67 16.18 -8.05
C ALA A 112 -16.09 16.11 -6.57
N ALA A 113 -16.51 17.24 -5.99
CA ALA A 113 -16.94 17.35 -4.60
C ALA A 113 -18.15 16.46 -4.27
N SER A 114 -19.15 16.40 -5.18
CA SER A 114 -20.33 15.53 -4.99
C SER A 114 -19.99 14.05 -4.88
N ARG A 115 -18.94 13.61 -5.60
CA ARG A 115 -18.46 12.23 -5.51
C ARG A 115 -17.76 11.97 -4.16
N ILE A 116 -16.98 12.95 -3.69
CA ILE A 116 -16.32 12.87 -2.37
C ILE A 116 -17.37 12.76 -1.27
N GLU A 117 -18.37 13.63 -1.28
CA GLU A 117 -19.47 13.63 -0.30
C GLU A 117 -20.22 12.29 -0.30
N LYS A 118 -20.57 11.77 -1.49
CA LYS A 118 -21.20 10.45 -1.60
C LYS A 118 -20.33 9.33 -1.02
N LEU A 119 -19.04 9.31 -1.34
CA LEU A 119 -18.13 8.26 -0.87
C LEU A 119 -17.80 8.39 0.62
N SER A 120 -17.81 9.59 1.20
CA SER A 120 -17.61 9.78 2.65
C SER A 120 -18.69 9.12 3.50
N SER A 121 -19.89 8.92 2.95
CA SER A 121 -20.98 8.21 3.61
C SER A 121 -21.09 6.73 3.23
N GLN A 122 -20.71 6.36 1.99
CA GLN A 122 -20.84 4.97 1.52
C GLN A 122 -19.65 4.09 1.89
N THR A 123 -18.45 4.66 1.90
CA THR A 123 -17.18 4.02 2.23
C THR A 123 -16.38 4.95 3.14
N PRO A 124 -16.86 5.19 4.38
CA PRO A 124 -16.19 6.09 5.30
C PRO A 124 -14.78 5.61 5.58
N ALA A 125 -13.86 6.58 5.71
CA ALA A 125 -12.49 6.31 6.07
C ALA A 125 -12.27 6.47 7.57
N GLU A 126 -11.27 5.77 8.07
CA GLU A 126 -10.83 5.77 9.45
C GLU A 126 -9.34 6.15 9.51
N VAL A 127 -8.86 6.56 10.67
CA VAL A 127 -7.43 6.85 10.91
C VAL A 127 -6.89 5.90 11.96
N VAL A 128 -5.74 5.30 11.67
CA VAL A 128 -4.99 4.54 12.67
C VAL A 128 -3.71 5.29 13.00
N ALA A 129 -3.63 5.78 14.22
CA ALA A 129 -2.48 6.54 14.76
C ALA A 129 -1.36 5.61 15.22
N PHE A 130 -0.11 5.99 14.99
CA PHE A 130 1.06 5.19 15.40
C PHE A 130 2.28 6.02 15.80
N ASP A 131 2.23 7.35 15.77
CA ASP A 131 3.27 8.21 16.33
C ASP A 131 2.70 9.58 16.73
N LEU A 132 3.33 10.25 17.68
CA LEU A 132 2.95 11.56 18.18
C LEU A 132 4.06 12.56 17.91
N LEU A 133 3.69 13.71 17.32
CA LEU A 133 4.63 14.78 16.99
C LEU A 133 4.42 16.00 17.89
N VAL A 134 3.15 16.33 18.15
CA VAL A 134 2.76 17.40 19.10
C VAL A 134 1.75 16.81 20.07
N ASP A 135 2.03 16.93 21.35
CA ASP A 135 1.17 16.42 22.44
C ASP A 135 -0.04 17.33 22.69
N ALA A 136 -1.00 16.85 23.47
CA ALA A 136 -2.24 17.55 23.81
C ALA A 136 -2.01 18.89 24.54
N ASP A 137 -0.89 19.07 25.22
CA ASP A 137 -0.48 20.32 25.85
C ASP A 137 0.16 21.32 24.87
N GLY A 138 0.28 20.92 23.59
CA GLY A 138 0.89 21.71 22.53
C GLY A 138 2.42 21.64 22.48
N SER A 139 3.06 20.75 23.23
CA SER A 139 4.52 20.57 23.20
C SER A 139 4.95 19.76 21.99
N ASP A 140 6.07 20.16 21.36
CA ASP A 140 6.80 19.34 20.39
C ASP A 140 7.46 18.15 21.11
N VAL A 141 7.17 16.94 20.69
CA VAL A 141 7.70 15.70 21.28
C VAL A 141 8.58 14.91 20.32
N MET A 142 8.88 15.47 19.15
CA MET A 142 9.62 14.74 18.09
C MET A 142 11.03 14.33 18.52
N ASP A 143 11.68 15.09 19.38
CA ASP A 143 13.03 14.77 19.89
C ASP A 143 13.06 13.70 20.98
N LEU A 144 11.89 13.32 21.53
CA LEU A 144 11.80 12.24 22.51
C LEU A 144 12.05 10.87 21.87
N ALA A 145 12.45 9.90 22.69
CA ALA A 145 12.51 8.50 22.31
C ALA A 145 11.12 8.00 21.81
N PHE A 146 11.10 7.07 20.87
CA PHE A 146 9.81 6.54 20.35
C PHE A 146 8.96 5.92 21.47
N ALA A 147 9.57 5.20 22.42
CA ALA A 147 8.86 4.64 23.56
C ALA A 147 8.13 5.72 24.40
N ASP A 148 8.76 6.88 24.60
CA ASP A 148 8.15 7.99 25.34
C ASP A 148 7.01 8.65 24.55
N ARG A 149 7.20 8.83 23.22
CA ARG A 149 6.14 9.35 22.35
C ARG A 149 4.95 8.40 22.30
N ARG A 150 5.23 7.07 22.27
CA ARG A 150 4.19 6.04 22.30
C ARG A 150 3.38 6.09 23.60
N ALA A 151 4.02 6.17 24.76
CA ALA A 151 3.34 6.27 26.05
C ALA A 151 2.45 7.53 26.14
N ARG A 152 2.91 8.64 25.58
CA ARG A 152 2.11 9.87 25.48
C ARG A 152 0.92 9.71 24.54
N LEU A 153 1.12 9.06 23.39
CA LEU A 153 0.05 8.77 22.43
C LEU A 153 -1.02 7.87 23.08
N GLU A 154 -0.64 6.84 23.83
CA GLU A 154 -1.57 6.00 24.60
C GLU A 154 -2.34 6.81 25.64
N THR A 155 -1.66 7.70 26.36
CA THR A 155 -2.31 8.61 27.32
C THR A 155 -3.32 9.54 26.64
N LEU A 156 -3.01 10.02 25.43
CA LEU A 156 -3.93 10.83 24.64
C LEU A 156 -5.14 9.99 24.22
N PHE A 157 -4.91 8.78 23.71
CA PHE A 157 -5.97 7.90 23.22
C PHE A 157 -6.87 7.35 24.33
N ALA A 158 -6.38 7.21 25.55
CA ALA A 158 -7.21 6.86 26.72
C ALA A 158 -8.37 7.86 26.95
N ARG A 159 -8.34 9.02 26.32
CA ARG A 159 -9.39 10.06 26.40
C ARG A 159 -10.17 10.22 25.09
N VAL A 160 -9.76 9.55 24.03
CA VAL A 160 -10.46 9.54 22.73
C VAL A 160 -11.61 8.55 22.86
N ALA A 161 -12.82 9.00 22.59
CA ALA A 161 -13.99 8.12 22.58
C ALA A 161 -13.95 7.19 21.36
N ASP A 162 -14.60 6.04 21.48
CA ASP A 162 -14.78 5.07 20.39
C ASP A 162 -15.29 5.76 19.11
N GLY A 163 -14.68 5.42 18.01
CA GLY A 163 -14.98 6.06 16.74
C GLY A 163 -14.01 5.67 15.63
N PRO A 164 -13.94 6.48 14.56
CA PRO A 164 -13.12 6.18 13.40
C PRO A 164 -11.65 6.62 13.54
N ILE A 165 -11.18 6.85 14.77
CA ILE A 165 -9.78 7.18 15.07
C ILE A 165 -9.25 6.16 16.06
N HIS A 166 -8.33 5.34 15.61
CA HIS A 166 -7.80 4.19 16.35
C HIS A 166 -6.34 4.40 16.69
N LEU A 167 -5.90 3.77 17.76
CA LEU A 167 -4.49 3.60 18.09
C LEU A 167 -4.01 2.25 17.54
N THR A 168 -2.88 2.21 16.87
CA THR A 168 -2.28 0.93 16.46
C THR A 168 -1.81 0.13 17.65
N ARG A 169 -1.82 -1.19 17.56
CA ARG A 169 -1.18 -2.08 18.55
C ARG A 169 0.33 -1.89 18.53
N VAL A 170 0.97 -2.21 19.65
CA VAL A 170 2.42 -2.25 19.77
C VAL A 170 2.83 -3.43 20.66
N THR A 171 3.98 -4.03 20.37
CA THR A 171 4.62 -5.03 21.22
C THR A 171 6.13 -4.85 21.18
N ASP A 172 6.82 -5.24 22.23
CA ASP A 172 8.29 -5.37 22.28
C ASP A 172 8.75 -6.82 22.03
N ASP A 173 7.80 -7.77 21.98
CA ASP A 173 8.07 -9.18 21.69
C ASP A 173 8.11 -9.47 20.18
N PRO A 174 9.28 -9.85 19.62
CA PRO A 174 9.39 -10.22 18.21
C PRO A 174 8.58 -11.46 17.85
N ALA A 175 8.24 -12.34 18.78
CA ALA A 175 7.41 -13.52 18.51
C ALA A 175 5.96 -13.13 18.30
N VAL A 176 5.43 -12.17 19.08
CA VAL A 176 4.11 -11.57 18.87
C VAL A 176 4.07 -10.83 17.53
N ALA A 177 5.10 -10.07 17.23
CA ALA A 177 5.22 -9.37 15.93
C ALA A 177 5.25 -10.36 14.75
N GLN A 178 5.90 -11.52 14.90
CA GLN A 178 5.91 -12.57 13.88
C GLN A 178 4.54 -13.24 13.73
N ASP A 179 3.78 -13.41 14.81
CA ASP A 179 2.39 -13.89 14.74
C ASP A 179 1.50 -12.90 13.99
N TRP A 180 1.59 -11.61 14.32
CA TRP A 180 0.89 -10.54 13.58
C TRP A 180 1.26 -10.52 12.09
N PHE A 181 2.55 -10.68 11.78
CA PHE A 181 3.01 -10.77 10.39
C PHE A 181 2.27 -11.86 9.63
N THR A 182 2.05 -13.03 10.24
CA THR A 182 1.42 -14.17 9.60
C THR A 182 -0.11 -14.03 9.51
N ARG A 183 -0.76 -13.57 10.60
CA ARG A 183 -2.22 -13.60 10.72
C ARG A 183 -2.91 -12.38 10.13
N PHE A 184 -2.36 -11.18 10.36
CA PHE A 184 -3.03 -9.94 10.01
C PHE A 184 -3.05 -9.65 8.50
N GLU A 185 -2.29 -10.40 7.73
CA GLU A 185 -2.39 -10.35 6.28
C GLU A 185 -3.82 -10.63 5.80
N GLY A 186 -4.53 -11.54 6.46
CA GLY A 186 -5.92 -11.87 6.16
C GLY A 186 -6.90 -10.71 6.39
N ALA A 187 -6.54 -9.75 7.23
CA ALA A 187 -7.27 -8.50 7.43
C ALA A 187 -6.84 -7.38 6.46
N GLY A 188 -5.95 -7.67 5.51
CA GLY A 188 -5.46 -6.70 4.52
C GLY A 188 -4.25 -5.87 4.95
N LEU A 189 -3.56 -6.25 6.03
CA LEU A 189 -2.34 -5.57 6.45
C LEU A 189 -1.13 -6.05 5.64
N ASP A 190 -0.13 -5.19 5.50
CA ASP A 190 1.00 -5.36 4.57
C ASP A 190 2.27 -5.91 5.27
N GLY A 191 2.16 -6.34 6.52
CA GLY A 191 3.26 -6.89 7.31
C GLY A 191 3.45 -6.22 8.67
N VAL A 192 4.72 -5.93 9.04
CA VAL A 192 5.10 -5.35 10.34
C VAL A 192 6.09 -4.21 10.14
N ILE A 193 6.00 -3.19 11.00
CA ILE A 193 6.98 -2.12 11.18
C ILE A 193 7.72 -2.36 12.50
N ALA A 194 9.06 -2.29 12.48
CA ALA A 194 9.90 -2.26 13.67
C ALA A 194 10.53 -0.87 13.82
N LYS A 195 10.27 -0.21 14.94
CA LYS A 195 10.77 1.11 15.28
C LYS A 195 11.76 0.99 16.45
N PRO A 196 13.01 1.51 16.32
CA PRO A 196 13.92 1.56 17.46
C PRO A 196 13.29 2.35 18.60
N ALA A 197 13.17 1.73 19.80
CA ALA A 197 12.45 2.30 20.92
C ALA A 197 13.08 3.61 21.43
N ALA A 198 14.42 3.72 21.36
CA ALA A 198 15.18 4.91 21.79
C ALA A 198 15.29 6.01 20.73
N ALA A 199 14.77 5.80 19.48
CA ALA A 199 15.00 6.76 18.40
C ALA A 199 14.04 7.96 18.46
N PRO A 200 14.52 9.20 18.17
CA PRO A 200 13.66 10.35 17.96
C PRO A 200 12.89 10.23 16.65
N TYR A 201 11.86 11.07 16.47
CA TYR A 201 11.18 11.21 15.19
C TYR A 201 12.08 11.96 14.21
N ALA A 202 12.50 11.29 13.15
CA ALA A 202 13.46 11.83 12.18
C ALA A 202 12.78 12.07 10.82
N PRO A 203 12.26 13.28 10.54
CA PRO A 203 11.52 13.58 9.32
C PRO A 203 12.28 13.23 8.04
N GLY A 204 11.64 12.49 7.14
CA GLY A 204 12.22 12.10 5.85
C GLY A 204 13.33 11.04 5.91
N ARG A 205 13.75 10.60 7.10
CA ARG A 205 14.83 9.61 7.27
C ARG A 205 14.27 8.19 7.34
N ARG A 206 15.09 7.23 6.90
CA ARG A 206 14.74 5.79 6.92
C ARG A 206 15.32 5.14 8.18
N THR A 207 14.74 5.42 9.31
CA THR A 207 15.18 4.94 10.64
C THR A 207 14.44 3.70 11.12
N MET A 208 13.25 3.43 10.58
CA MET A 208 12.45 2.25 10.88
C MET A 208 12.77 1.10 9.91
N LEU A 209 12.36 -0.11 10.28
CA LEU A 209 12.35 -1.28 9.40
C LEU A 209 10.91 -1.67 9.05
N LYS A 210 10.70 -2.16 7.83
CA LYS A 210 9.45 -2.76 7.38
C LYS A 210 9.68 -4.16 6.87
N VAL A 211 8.92 -5.10 7.37
CA VAL A 211 8.87 -6.48 6.91
C VAL A 211 7.57 -6.67 6.15
N LYS A 212 7.67 -7.07 4.88
CA LYS A 212 6.53 -7.31 4.01
C LYS A 212 6.52 -8.75 3.53
N HIS A 213 5.33 -9.28 3.28
CA HIS A 213 5.21 -10.54 2.55
C HIS A 213 5.82 -10.40 1.17
N LYS A 214 6.59 -11.41 0.78
CA LYS A 214 7.11 -11.56 -0.57
C LYS A 214 6.56 -12.86 -1.12
N ARG A 215 5.77 -12.74 -2.15
CA ARG A 215 5.20 -13.86 -2.88
C ARG A 215 5.76 -13.92 -4.27
N THR A 216 5.79 -15.10 -4.83
CA THR A 216 6.10 -15.30 -6.24
C THR A 216 4.93 -15.99 -6.93
N ALA A 217 4.79 -15.71 -8.22
CA ALA A 217 3.88 -16.40 -9.10
C ALA A 217 4.55 -16.62 -10.45
N ASP A 218 4.18 -17.73 -11.11
CA ASP A 218 4.52 -17.96 -12.51
C ASP A 218 3.42 -17.36 -13.39
N ALA A 219 3.76 -16.43 -14.26
CA ALA A 219 2.81 -15.75 -15.11
C ALA A 219 3.22 -15.81 -16.58
N VAL A 220 2.22 -15.90 -17.45
CA VAL A 220 2.41 -15.92 -18.91
C VAL A 220 2.65 -14.50 -19.41
N VAL A 221 3.65 -14.30 -20.27
CA VAL A 221 3.86 -13.02 -20.95
C VAL A 221 2.92 -12.94 -22.14
N VAL A 222 1.92 -12.06 -22.07
CA VAL A 222 0.86 -11.93 -23.07
C VAL A 222 1.08 -10.78 -24.06
N GLY A 223 2.03 -9.89 -23.77
CA GLY A 223 2.34 -8.75 -24.63
C GLY A 223 3.33 -7.79 -24.00
N TYR A 224 3.62 -6.71 -24.72
CA TYR A 224 4.43 -5.62 -24.18
C TYR A 224 3.97 -4.25 -24.67
N ARG A 225 4.21 -3.23 -23.87
CA ARG A 225 4.10 -1.83 -24.29
C ARG A 225 5.46 -1.32 -24.74
N VAL A 226 5.44 -0.51 -25.78
CA VAL A 226 6.64 0.19 -26.25
C VAL A 226 7.01 1.27 -25.22
N HIS A 227 8.29 1.47 -24.98
CA HIS A 227 8.75 2.50 -24.06
C HIS A 227 8.43 3.90 -24.59
N THR A 228 8.20 4.86 -23.73
CA THR A 228 7.83 6.24 -24.09
C THR A 228 8.87 6.97 -24.96
N SER A 229 10.13 6.51 -24.98
CA SER A 229 11.14 6.99 -25.93
C SER A 229 10.92 6.55 -27.38
N GLY A 230 9.90 5.73 -27.67
CA GLY A 230 9.60 5.16 -28.97
C GLY A 230 10.41 3.91 -29.33
N SER A 231 11.33 3.45 -28.47
CA SER A 231 12.17 2.26 -28.69
C SER A 231 12.26 1.39 -27.46
N GLY A 232 12.34 0.06 -27.66
CA GLY A 232 12.47 -0.91 -26.59
C GLY A 232 11.16 -1.23 -25.86
N VAL A 233 11.21 -2.28 -25.05
CA VAL A 233 10.09 -2.72 -24.20
C VAL A 233 9.92 -1.80 -23.02
N GLY A 234 8.79 -1.12 -22.91
CA GLY A 234 8.42 -0.26 -21.79
C GLY A 234 7.98 -1.06 -20.57
N SER A 235 7.06 -2.02 -20.80
CA SER A 235 6.61 -2.97 -19.79
C SER A 235 6.17 -4.27 -20.45
N LEU A 236 6.34 -5.40 -19.76
CA LEU A 236 5.69 -6.66 -20.12
C LEU A 236 4.30 -6.71 -19.50
N LEU A 237 3.34 -7.27 -20.21
CA LEU A 237 2.00 -7.58 -19.72
C LEU A 237 1.94 -9.05 -19.36
N LEU A 238 1.30 -9.36 -18.26
CA LEU A 238 1.23 -10.68 -17.66
C LEU A 238 -0.20 -11.20 -17.62
N GLY A 239 -0.36 -12.48 -17.85
CA GLY A 239 -1.62 -13.19 -17.75
C GLY A 239 -1.55 -14.40 -16.83
N LEU A 240 -2.69 -14.73 -16.22
CA LEU A 240 -2.93 -15.98 -15.50
C LEU A 240 -4.22 -16.61 -16.07
N HIS A 241 -4.24 -17.94 -16.12
CA HIS A 241 -5.45 -18.67 -16.46
C HIS A 241 -6.44 -18.65 -15.30
N THR A 242 -7.72 -18.44 -15.59
CA THR A 242 -8.83 -18.52 -14.63
C THR A 242 -9.94 -19.35 -15.20
N GLY A 243 -10.70 -20.06 -14.36
CA GLY A 243 -11.73 -21.00 -14.79
C GLY A 243 -11.16 -22.36 -15.16
N ASP A 244 -12.02 -23.36 -15.26
CA ASP A 244 -11.67 -24.74 -15.57
C ASP A 244 -12.25 -25.19 -16.93
N GLY A 245 -11.57 -26.11 -17.61
CA GLY A 245 -12.03 -26.73 -18.86
C GLY A 245 -12.32 -25.69 -19.94
N ASP A 246 -13.52 -25.73 -20.51
CA ASP A 246 -13.95 -24.86 -21.63
C ASP A 246 -14.14 -23.39 -21.21
N ASP A 247 -14.24 -23.09 -19.92
CA ASP A 247 -14.33 -21.74 -19.35
C ASP A 247 -12.95 -21.13 -19.04
N ALA A 248 -11.87 -21.88 -19.27
CA ALA A 248 -10.53 -21.41 -19.02
C ALA A 248 -10.17 -20.23 -19.94
N ARG A 249 -9.80 -19.11 -19.34
CA ARG A 249 -9.40 -17.90 -20.06
C ARG A 249 -8.15 -17.27 -19.46
N LEU A 250 -7.32 -16.73 -20.32
CA LEU A 250 -6.14 -15.99 -19.91
C LEU A 250 -6.50 -14.53 -19.62
N VAL A 251 -6.45 -14.12 -18.36
CA VAL A 251 -6.79 -12.75 -17.93
C VAL A 251 -5.53 -11.94 -17.65
N ASN A 252 -5.56 -10.64 -17.96
CA ASN A 252 -4.45 -9.75 -17.67
C ASN A 252 -4.40 -9.43 -16.17
N VAL A 253 -3.30 -9.81 -15.50
CA VAL A 253 -3.12 -9.65 -14.06
C VAL A 253 -2.17 -8.52 -13.69
N GLY A 254 -1.53 -7.85 -14.65
CA GLY A 254 -0.60 -6.76 -14.39
C GLY A 254 0.62 -6.75 -15.30
N GLY A 255 1.75 -6.25 -14.83
CA GLY A 255 2.95 -6.21 -15.67
C GLY A 255 4.23 -5.84 -14.95
N ILE A 256 5.35 -6.04 -15.64
CA ILE A 256 6.71 -5.72 -15.22
C ILE A 256 7.15 -4.45 -15.95
N ALA A 257 7.57 -3.42 -15.22
CA ALA A 257 8.01 -2.13 -15.83
C ALA A 257 9.47 -1.76 -15.51
N ALA A 258 10.09 -2.41 -14.54
CA ALA A 258 11.42 -2.06 -14.04
C ALA A 258 12.53 -2.75 -14.88
N PHE A 259 12.86 -2.17 -16.03
CA PHE A 259 13.97 -2.65 -16.87
C PHE A 259 15.02 -1.56 -17.06
N THR A 260 16.31 -1.96 -17.13
CA THR A 260 17.39 -1.07 -17.58
C THR A 260 17.22 -0.74 -19.05
N ALA A 261 17.80 0.38 -19.49
CA ALA A 261 17.75 0.79 -20.92
C ALA A 261 18.27 -0.31 -21.87
N LYS A 262 19.37 -0.97 -21.50
CA LYS A 262 19.95 -2.09 -22.26
C LYS A 262 18.94 -3.24 -22.34
N ARG A 263 18.35 -3.65 -21.21
CA ARG A 263 17.41 -4.78 -21.14
C ARG A 263 16.15 -4.54 -21.97
N ARG A 264 15.68 -3.29 -22.04
CA ARG A 264 14.53 -2.90 -22.88
C ARG A 264 14.74 -3.18 -24.36
N LEU A 265 15.95 -2.98 -24.85
CA LEU A 265 16.30 -3.25 -26.26
C LEU A 265 16.46 -4.75 -26.51
N GLU A 266 17.19 -5.45 -25.64
CA GLU A 266 17.36 -6.91 -25.72
C GLU A 266 16.02 -7.64 -25.75
N LEU A 267 15.04 -7.20 -24.95
CA LEU A 267 13.70 -7.82 -24.91
C LEU A 267 12.95 -7.68 -26.25
N VAL A 268 13.21 -6.66 -27.09
CA VAL A 268 12.61 -6.55 -28.41
C VAL A 268 13.02 -7.74 -29.28
N ASP A 269 14.31 -8.04 -29.33
CA ASP A 269 14.86 -9.12 -30.13
C ASP A 269 14.44 -10.50 -29.59
N GLU A 270 14.45 -10.67 -28.27
CA GLU A 270 14.03 -11.91 -27.62
C GLU A 270 12.54 -12.25 -27.82
N LEU A 271 11.69 -11.22 -27.90
CA LEU A 271 10.25 -11.38 -28.03
C LEU A 271 9.77 -11.32 -29.50
N ALA A 272 10.61 -10.85 -30.44
CA ALA A 272 10.26 -10.73 -31.83
C ALA A 272 9.66 -12.00 -32.49
N PRO A 273 10.15 -13.23 -32.16
CA PRO A 273 9.57 -14.47 -32.69
C PRO A 273 8.14 -14.74 -32.21
N LEU A 274 7.72 -14.16 -31.09
CA LEU A 274 6.41 -14.37 -30.47
C LEU A 274 5.38 -13.31 -30.84
N VAL A 275 5.80 -12.25 -31.51
CA VAL A 275 4.90 -11.14 -31.87
C VAL A 275 3.79 -11.65 -32.77
N VAL A 276 2.55 -11.41 -32.37
CA VAL A 276 1.36 -11.64 -33.21
C VAL A 276 1.38 -10.59 -34.31
N ARG A 277 1.17 -11.05 -35.56
CA ARG A 277 1.18 -10.18 -36.74
C ARG A 277 -0.20 -10.13 -37.35
N ASP A 278 -0.52 -9.00 -37.99
CA ASP A 278 -1.70 -8.83 -38.80
C ASP A 278 -1.54 -9.48 -40.21
N ASP A 279 -2.57 -9.39 -41.01
CA ASP A 279 -2.59 -9.98 -42.38
C ASP A 279 -1.54 -9.37 -43.33
N ASP A 280 -1.07 -8.14 -43.01
CA ASP A 280 -0.01 -7.45 -43.76
C ASP A 280 1.40 -7.77 -43.25
N GLY A 281 1.51 -8.61 -42.18
CA GLY A 281 2.77 -9.00 -41.58
C GLY A 281 3.33 -8.00 -40.59
N ASN A 282 2.62 -6.91 -40.26
CA ASN A 282 3.02 -5.95 -39.25
C ASN A 282 2.69 -6.46 -37.83
N PRO A 283 3.40 -5.99 -36.80
CA PRO A 283 2.98 -6.27 -35.43
C PRO A 283 1.55 -5.83 -35.15
N ALA A 284 0.70 -6.77 -34.76
CA ALA A 284 -0.66 -6.46 -34.36
C ALA A 284 -0.66 -5.48 -33.18
N ARG A 285 -1.76 -4.75 -33.05
CA ARG A 285 -1.97 -3.86 -31.88
C ARG A 285 -3.27 -4.26 -31.19
N ALA A 286 -3.20 -4.33 -29.87
CA ALA A 286 -4.34 -4.57 -29.01
C ALA A 286 -4.41 -3.50 -27.92
N GLU A 287 -5.55 -3.39 -27.26
CA GLU A 287 -5.76 -2.44 -26.15
C GLU A 287 -6.10 -3.22 -24.88
N THR A 288 -5.54 -2.79 -23.75
CA THR A 288 -5.98 -3.26 -22.44
C THR A 288 -7.21 -2.49 -21.98
N GLU A 289 -7.98 -3.05 -21.07
CA GLU A 289 -9.06 -2.31 -20.41
C GLU A 289 -8.53 -1.02 -19.77
N ARG A 290 -9.30 0.07 -19.91
CA ARG A 290 -8.97 1.36 -19.31
C ARG A 290 -9.18 1.30 -17.80
N SER A 291 -8.12 1.49 -17.04
CA SER A 291 -8.25 1.76 -15.60
C SER A 291 -8.58 3.25 -15.38
N ARG A 292 -9.19 3.57 -14.23
CA ARG A 292 -9.53 4.95 -13.85
C ARG A 292 -8.30 5.88 -13.76
N PHE A 293 -7.12 5.32 -13.57
CA PHE A 293 -5.84 6.04 -13.52
C PHE A 293 -5.15 6.17 -14.88
N SER A 294 -5.74 5.61 -15.93
CA SER A 294 -5.15 5.59 -17.28
C SER A 294 -5.93 6.43 -18.31
N SER A 295 -6.81 7.34 -17.87
CA SER A 295 -7.66 8.14 -18.76
C SER A 295 -6.90 8.92 -19.85
N ASN A 296 -5.62 9.25 -19.63
CA ASN A 296 -4.75 9.95 -20.59
C ASN A 296 -3.52 9.12 -21.01
N LYS A 297 -3.43 7.82 -20.65
CA LYS A 297 -2.31 6.98 -21.07
C LYS A 297 -2.66 6.15 -22.28
N ASP A 298 -1.69 5.94 -23.15
CA ASP A 298 -1.78 4.97 -24.23
C ASP A 298 -1.95 3.58 -23.60
N ILE A 299 -3.09 2.94 -23.89
CA ILE A 299 -3.44 1.59 -23.43
C ILE A 299 -3.06 0.52 -24.45
N GLY A 300 -2.52 0.92 -25.60
CA GLY A 300 -2.07 0.04 -26.65
C GLY A 300 -0.90 -0.84 -26.24
N PHE A 301 -0.84 -2.03 -26.77
CA PHE A 301 0.27 -2.96 -26.59
C PHE A 301 0.46 -3.84 -27.83
N VAL A 302 1.64 -4.43 -27.94
CA VAL A 302 1.97 -5.45 -28.96
C VAL A 302 1.68 -6.82 -28.33
N PRO A 303 0.68 -7.58 -28.84
CA PRO A 303 0.36 -8.90 -28.33
C PRO A 303 1.43 -9.92 -28.72
N LEU A 304 1.66 -10.86 -27.82
CA LEU A 304 2.55 -12.00 -28.02
C LEU A 304 1.76 -13.30 -27.94
N ARG A 305 2.23 -14.31 -28.69
CA ARG A 305 1.78 -15.68 -28.45
C ARG A 305 2.14 -16.07 -27.01
N PRO A 306 1.22 -16.61 -26.20
CA PRO A 306 1.39 -16.85 -24.77
C PRO A 306 2.24 -18.11 -24.51
N GLU A 307 3.47 -18.11 -24.98
CA GLU A 307 4.40 -19.25 -24.94
C GLU A 307 5.54 -19.09 -23.91
N ARG A 308 5.68 -17.88 -23.32
CA ARG A 308 6.75 -17.60 -22.35
C ARG A 308 6.19 -17.35 -20.95
N VAL A 309 6.83 -18.02 -19.98
CA VAL A 309 6.52 -17.89 -18.57
C VAL A 309 7.65 -17.17 -17.84
N VAL A 310 7.26 -16.33 -16.90
CA VAL A 310 8.15 -15.63 -15.97
C VAL A 310 7.72 -15.88 -14.53
N GLU A 311 8.67 -16.08 -13.65
CA GLU A 311 8.45 -15.96 -12.21
C GLU A 311 8.58 -14.50 -11.81
N VAL A 312 7.57 -14.01 -11.10
CA VAL A 312 7.51 -12.62 -10.65
C VAL A 312 7.34 -12.56 -9.14
N ALA A 313 8.00 -11.57 -8.51
CA ALA A 313 7.75 -11.24 -7.12
C ALA A 313 6.73 -10.11 -7.03
N PHE A 314 5.72 -10.30 -6.18
CA PHE A 314 4.65 -9.34 -5.94
C PHE A 314 4.38 -9.18 -4.43
N ASP A 315 3.75 -8.08 -4.04
CA ASP A 315 3.37 -7.82 -2.65
C ASP A 315 1.91 -8.20 -2.37
N GLN A 316 0.98 -7.80 -3.23
CA GLN A 316 -0.44 -8.06 -3.04
C GLN A 316 -1.16 -8.31 -4.36
N LEU A 317 -2.19 -9.15 -4.29
CA LEU A 317 -3.20 -9.33 -5.33
C LEU A 317 -4.48 -8.60 -4.88
N GLU A 318 -5.09 -7.86 -5.78
CA GLU A 318 -6.36 -7.18 -5.55
C GLU A 318 -7.37 -7.66 -6.61
N GLY A 319 -8.38 -8.39 -6.17
CA GLY A 319 -9.19 -9.20 -7.07
C GLY A 319 -8.31 -10.20 -7.81
N ASP A 320 -8.28 -10.11 -9.13
CA ASP A 320 -7.47 -10.97 -10.01
C ASP A 320 -6.22 -10.25 -10.57
N ARG A 321 -5.82 -9.10 -9.98
CA ARG A 321 -4.71 -8.30 -10.50
C ARG A 321 -3.66 -8.00 -9.43
N PHE A 322 -2.40 -7.99 -9.85
CA PHE A 322 -1.33 -7.45 -9.01
C PHE A 322 -1.56 -5.95 -8.77
N ARG A 323 -1.55 -5.55 -7.52
CA ARG A 323 -1.80 -4.16 -7.11
C ARG A 323 -0.77 -3.18 -7.65
N HIS A 324 0.49 -3.61 -7.75
CA HIS A 324 1.61 -2.82 -8.26
C HIS A 324 2.29 -3.54 -9.43
N ALA A 325 3.16 -2.81 -10.14
CA ALA A 325 4.07 -3.44 -11.10
C ALA A 325 4.97 -4.44 -10.36
N VAL A 326 4.98 -5.68 -10.84
CA VAL A 326 5.72 -6.77 -10.22
C VAL A 326 7.19 -6.76 -10.65
N GLN A 327 8.04 -7.45 -9.90
CA GLN A 327 9.46 -7.58 -10.20
C GLN A 327 9.73 -8.92 -10.90
N LEU A 328 10.47 -8.86 -12.01
CA LEU A 328 10.97 -10.08 -12.67
C LEU A 328 11.98 -10.77 -11.76
N VAL A 329 11.73 -12.03 -11.42
CA VAL A 329 12.67 -12.89 -10.70
C VAL A 329 13.53 -13.63 -11.73
N ARG A 330 12.90 -14.42 -12.62
CA ARG A 330 13.57 -15.18 -13.69
C ARG A 330 12.58 -15.60 -14.78
N TRP A 331 13.11 -15.99 -15.92
CA TRP A 331 12.37 -16.72 -16.93
C TRP A 331 12.18 -18.18 -16.51
N ARG A 332 11.04 -18.77 -16.87
CA ARG A 332 10.65 -20.13 -16.58
C ARG A 332 10.44 -20.93 -17.86
N PRO A 333 11.53 -21.31 -18.58
CA PRO A 333 11.42 -22.14 -19.77
C PRO A 333 10.98 -23.58 -19.46
N ASP A 334 11.04 -23.95 -18.19
CA ASP A 334 10.65 -25.25 -17.63
C ASP A 334 9.16 -25.35 -17.30
N LYS A 335 8.41 -24.23 -17.36
CA LYS A 335 7.01 -24.16 -16.94
C LYS A 335 6.08 -24.07 -18.15
N ASP A 336 5.04 -24.92 -18.17
CA ASP A 336 4.00 -24.82 -19.20
C ASP A 336 3.12 -23.56 -18.94
N PRO A 337 2.88 -22.71 -19.95
CA PRO A 337 1.95 -21.59 -19.83
C PRO A 337 0.55 -21.99 -19.32
N ALA A 338 0.05 -23.17 -19.65
CA ALA A 338 -1.25 -23.66 -19.20
C ALA A 338 -1.33 -23.87 -17.69
N ASP A 339 -0.18 -24.14 -17.05
CA ASP A 339 -0.08 -24.32 -15.58
C ASP A 339 -0.05 -22.98 -14.81
N CYS A 340 0.01 -21.84 -15.51
CA CYS A 340 0.03 -20.53 -14.89
C CYS A 340 -1.40 -20.07 -14.56
N THR A 341 -1.97 -20.62 -13.51
CA THR A 341 -3.34 -20.38 -13.07
C THR A 341 -3.41 -19.34 -11.96
N LEU A 342 -4.56 -18.72 -11.77
CA LEU A 342 -4.79 -17.77 -10.67
C LEU A 342 -4.77 -18.47 -9.29
N ASP A 343 -5.10 -19.76 -9.25
CA ASP A 343 -5.15 -20.55 -8.00
C ASP A 343 -3.78 -20.79 -7.38
N GLN A 344 -2.70 -20.68 -8.17
CA GLN A 344 -1.33 -20.76 -7.61
C GLN A 344 -1.00 -19.60 -6.67
N VAL A 345 -1.79 -18.52 -6.73
CA VAL A 345 -1.57 -17.35 -5.89
C VAL A 345 -2.20 -17.60 -4.53
N ASP A 346 -1.36 -17.93 -3.54
CA ASP A 346 -1.80 -18.09 -2.16
C ASP A 346 -2.55 -16.83 -1.69
N ARG A 347 -3.79 -17.02 -1.26
CA ARG A 347 -4.56 -15.99 -0.56
C ARG A 347 -4.36 -16.18 0.94
N ALA A 348 -4.12 -15.08 1.65
CA ALA A 348 -4.05 -15.12 3.11
C ALA A 348 -5.37 -15.68 3.68
N THR A 349 -5.26 -16.49 4.74
CA THR A 349 -6.44 -16.92 5.49
C THR A 349 -7.15 -15.69 6.05
N ALA A 350 -8.44 -15.58 5.82
CA ALA A 350 -9.22 -14.43 6.29
C ALA A 350 -9.05 -14.23 7.80
N TYR A 351 -8.86 -12.99 8.20
CA TYR A 351 -8.74 -12.55 9.58
C TYR A 351 -9.60 -11.29 9.76
N ASP A 352 -10.30 -11.16 10.89
CA ASP A 352 -11.17 -10.01 11.09
C ASP A 352 -10.37 -8.77 11.52
N LEU A 353 -10.54 -7.68 10.80
CA LEU A 353 -9.90 -6.40 11.10
C LEU A 353 -10.34 -5.85 12.47
N ALA A 354 -11.56 -6.15 12.91
CA ALA A 354 -12.02 -5.75 14.24
C ALA A 354 -11.13 -6.34 15.35
N GLU A 355 -10.65 -7.58 15.17
CA GLU A 355 -9.70 -8.19 16.13
C GLU A 355 -8.31 -7.52 16.10
N VAL A 356 -7.90 -6.94 14.96
CA VAL A 356 -6.65 -6.18 14.88
C VAL A 356 -6.77 -4.84 15.60
N LEU A 357 -7.94 -4.23 15.59
CA LEU A 357 -8.21 -2.92 16.19
C LEU A 357 -8.64 -3.01 17.68
N ALA A 358 -9.09 -4.18 18.14
CA ALA A 358 -9.44 -4.37 19.54
C ALA A 358 -8.20 -4.26 20.45
N ASP A 359 -8.31 -3.56 21.56
CA ASP A 359 -7.31 -3.59 22.62
C ASP A 359 -7.30 -4.99 23.27
N GLU A 360 -6.11 -5.53 23.60
CA GLU A 360 -5.96 -6.74 24.41
C GLU A 360 -6.19 -6.44 25.89
#